data_198530283fbb48a0d8746e02387a90aa
#
_entry.id   198530283fbb48a0d8746e02387a90aa
#
_cell.length_a   1.000
_cell.length_b   1.000
_cell.length_c   1.000
_cell.angle_alpha   90.00
_cell.angle_beta   90.00
_cell.angle_gamma   90.00
#
_symmetry.space_group_name_H-M   'P 1'
#
loop_
_entity.id
_entity.type
_entity.pdbx_description
1 polymer ?
#
loop_
_entity_poly.entity_id
_entity_poly.type
_entity_poly.pdbx_seq_one_letter_code
_entity_poly.pdbx_strand_id
1 'polypeptide(L)' 'MQLPNKLYSYKNSTLALIPVVLNEIKKGPLTVNDLYLRVKPFLNDSTDFISVMDCLYALRAADINKEGEVYICL' A
#
# COMPACT_ATOMS: atom_id res chain seq x y z
N MET A 1 -9.64 17.91 -22.33
CA MET A 1 -8.97 17.77 -21.12
C MET A 1 -9.35 16.54 -20.35
N GLN A 2 -8.61 15.55 -20.53
CA GLN A 2 -8.96 14.26 -19.97
C GLN A 2 -7.96 13.72 -18.98
N LEU A 3 -6.88 14.41 -18.83
CA LEU A 3 -5.88 14.02 -17.89
C LEU A 3 -6.42 13.75 -16.52
N PRO A 4 -7.30 14.57 -15.99
CA PRO A 4 -7.81 14.38 -14.65
C PRO A 4 -8.48 13.03 -14.42
N ASN A 5 -9.09 12.49 -15.45
CA ASN A 5 -9.74 11.19 -15.30
C ASN A 5 -8.77 10.09 -14.90
N LYS A 6 -7.65 10.06 -15.58
CA LYS A 6 -6.67 9.02 -15.32
C LYS A 6 -6.04 9.20 -13.95
N LEU A 7 -5.71 10.42 -13.59
CA LEU A 7 -5.15 10.69 -12.29
C LEU A 7 -6.12 10.39 -11.17
N TYR A 8 -7.37 10.70 -11.39
CA TYR A 8 -8.40 10.47 -10.41
C TYR A 8 -8.58 8.97 -10.15
N SER A 9 -8.61 8.17 -11.20
CA SER A 9 -8.70 6.73 -11.07
C SER A 9 -7.54 6.15 -10.29
N TYR A 10 -6.36 6.65 -10.59
CA TYR A 10 -5.16 6.19 -9.94
C TYR A 10 -5.19 6.51 -8.43
N LYS A 11 -5.58 7.72 -8.09
CA LYS A 11 -5.73 8.13 -6.70
C LYS A 11 -6.78 7.30 -5.97
N ASN A 12 -7.88 7.03 -6.63
CA ASN A 12 -8.94 6.22 -6.05
C ASN A 12 -8.45 4.81 -5.73
N SER A 13 -7.70 4.21 -6.64
CA SER A 13 -7.11 2.89 -6.41
C SER A 13 -6.19 2.91 -5.21
N THR A 14 -5.33 3.91 -5.13
CA THR A 14 -4.40 4.03 -4.01
C THR A 14 -5.14 4.17 -2.69
N LEU A 15 -6.13 5.05 -2.65
CA LEU A 15 -6.89 5.28 -1.43
C LEU A 15 -7.66 4.04 -1.00
N ALA A 16 -8.18 3.30 -1.97
CA ALA A 16 -8.93 2.09 -1.67
C ALA A 16 -8.04 0.99 -1.11
N LEU A 17 -6.76 0.99 -1.48
CA LEU A 17 -5.83 -0.03 -1.03
C LEU A 17 -5.23 0.25 0.35
N ILE A 18 -5.29 1.49 0.80
CA ILE A 18 -4.73 1.82 2.12
C ILE A 18 -5.31 0.96 3.23
N PRO A 19 -6.64 0.85 3.39
CA PRO A 19 -7.17 0.00 4.44
C PRO A 19 -6.87 -1.48 4.21
N VAL A 20 -6.75 -1.92 2.97
CA VAL A 20 -6.41 -3.31 2.67
C VAL A 20 -5.02 -3.64 3.21
N VAL A 21 -4.04 -2.78 2.91
CA VAL A 21 -2.67 -2.99 3.36
C VAL A 21 -2.58 -2.90 4.88
N LEU A 22 -3.19 -1.88 5.46
CA LEU A 22 -3.16 -1.70 6.92
C LEU A 22 -3.78 -2.89 7.64
N ASN A 23 -4.84 -3.44 7.09
CA ASN A 23 -5.50 -4.58 7.68
C ASN A 23 -4.58 -5.81 7.70
N GLU A 24 -3.75 -5.97 6.69
CA GLU A 24 -2.82 -7.10 6.65
C GLU A 24 -1.67 -6.92 7.66
N ILE A 25 -1.07 -5.75 7.73
CA ILE A 25 0.04 -5.53 8.65
C ILE A 25 -0.42 -5.31 10.09
N LYS A 26 -1.70 -5.05 10.29
CA LYS A 26 -2.27 -4.95 11.62
C LYS A 26 -2.14 -6.26 12.38
N LYS A 27 -2.16 -7.37 11.68
CA LYS A 27 -2.03 -8.70 12.27
C LYS A 27 -0.61 -9.00 12.75
N GLY A 28 0.36 -8.24 12.25
CA GLY A 28 1.76 -8.39 12.60
C GLY A 28 2.64 -7.92 11.46
N PRO A 29 3.91 -7.67 11.73
CA PRO A 29 4.84 -7.25 10.67
C PRO A 29 4.94 -8.30 9.58
N LEU A 30 5.06 -7.85 8.34
CA LEU A 30 5.21 -8.72 7.18
C LEU A 30 6.34 -8.19 6.30
N THR A 31 7.11 -9.10 5.72
CA THR A 31 8.11 -8.67 4.74
C THR A 31 7.38 -8.02 3.57
N VAL A 32 8.09 -7.16 2.84
CA VAL A 32 7.50 -6.50 1.68
C VAL A 32 6.96 -7.53 0.70
N ASN A 33 7.70 -8.62 0.50
CA ASN A 33 7.30 -9.66 -0.42
C ASN A 33 6.03 -10.37 0.04
N ASP A 34 5.95 -10.73 1.31
CA ASP A 34 4.77 -11.37 1.86
C ASP A 34 3.56 -10.45 1.80
N LEU A 35 3.76 -9.19 2.14
CA LEU A 35 2.68 -8.20 2.07
C LEU A 35 2.17 -8.07 0.64
N TYR A 36 3.08 -7.98 -0.31
CA TYR A 36 2.71 -7.89 -1.72
C TYR A 36 1.85 -9.09 -2.13
N LEU A 37 2.28 -10.29 -1.76
CA LEU A 37 1.55 -11.50 -2.11
C LEU A 37 0.14 -11.52 -1.50
N ARG A 38 0.00 -10.99 -0.32
CA ARG A 38 -1.30 -10.96 0.36
C ARG A 38 -2.26 -9.97 -0.27
N VAL A 39 -1.76 -8.84 -0.72
CA VAL A 39 -2.63 -7.81 -1.29
C VAL A 39 -2.73 -7.90 -2.81
N LYS A 40 -1.92 -8.74 -3.42
CA LYS A 40 -1.90 -8.88 -4.88
C LYS A 40 -3.28 -9.06 -5.52
N PRO A 41 -4.18 -9.89 -4.96
CA PRO A 41 -5.51 -10.05 -5.56
C PRO A 41 -6.32 -8.77 -5.63
N PHE A 42 -5.97 -7.77 -4.84
CA PHE A 42 -6.69 -6.49 -4.81
C PHE A 42 -6.05 -5.45 -5.71
N LEU A 43 -4.91 -5.77 -6.31
CA LEU A 43 -4.18 -4.83 -7.15
C LEU A 43 -4.60 -4.96 -8.60
N ASN A 44 -4.71 -3.83 -9.28
CA ASN A 44 -4.92 -3.84 -10.73
C ASN A 44 -3.59 -3.94 -11.46
N ASP A 45 -2.55 -3.39 -10.83
CA ASP A 45 -1.23 -3.33 -11.42
C ASP A 45 -0.21 -3.35 -10.29
N SER A 46 0.99 -3.85 -10.55
CA SER A 46 2.04 -3.88 -9.54
C SER A 46 2.44 -2.49 -9.07
N THR A 47 2.27 -1.48 -9.92
CA THR A 47 2.55 -0.10 -9.53
C THR A 47 1.60 0.41 -8.46
N ASP A 48 0.41 -0.17 -8.36
CA ASP A 48 -0.54 0.19 -7.31
C ASP A 48 0.05 -0.09 -5.93
N PHE A 49 0.78 -1.19 -5.80
CA PHE A 49 1.41 -1.54 -4.53
C PHE A 49 2.45 -0.49 -4.15
N ILE A 50 3.28 -0.10 -5.10
CA ILE A 50 4.31 0.91 -4.85
C ILE A 50 3.65 2.23 -4.43
N SER A 51 2.59 2.61 -5.11
CA SER A 51 1.89 3.86 -4.82
C SER A 51 1.30 3.86 -3.42
N VAL A 52 0.66 2.77 -3.02
CA VAL A 52 0.04 2.72 -1.69
C VAL A 52 1.10 2.67 -0.60
N MET A 53 2.20 1.97 -0.84
CA MET A 53 3.28 1.92 0.15
C MET A 53 3.94 3.28 0.31
N ASP A 54 4.18 4.00 -0.79
CA ASP A 54 4.70 5.35 -0.72
C ASP A 54 3.79 6.26 0.09
N CYS A 55 2.50 6.13 -0.14
CA CYS A 55 1.50 6.92 0.58
C CYS A 55 1.55 6.63 2.08
N LEU A 56 1.62 5.35 2.45
CA LEU A 56 1.67 4.96 3.85
C LEU A 56 2.94 5.44 4.54
N TYR A 57 4.07 5.38 3.85
CA TYR A 57 5.32 5.89 4.40
C TYR A 57 5.27 7.41 4.55
N ALA A 58 4.73 8.11 3.57
CA ALA A 58 4.61 9.56 3.61
C ALA A 58 3.71 10.02 4.76
N LEU A 59 2.66 9.27 5.03
CA LEU A 59 1.74 9.58 6.12
C LEU A 59 2.26 9.08 7.47
N ARG A 60 3.35 8.34 7.45
CA ARG A 60 3.91 7.71 8.63
C ARG A 60 2.94 6.74 9.31
N ALA A 61 2.08 6.14 8.51
CA ALA A 61 1.17 5.12 8.99
C ALA A 61 1.82 3.75 9.05
N ALA A 62 2.86 3.54 8.25
CA ALA A 62 3.64 2.31 8.22
C ALA A 62 5.11 2.62 8.00
N ASP A 63 5.95 1.70 8.40
CA ASP A 63 7.39 1.85 8.21
C ASP A 63 7.99 0.45 8.07
N ILE A 64 9.27 0.39 7.78
CA ILE A 64 9.98 -0.86 7.60
C ILE A 64 11.09 -0.97 8.64
N ASN A 65 11.23 -2.15 9.23
CA ASN A 65 12.23 -2.36 10.28
C ASN A 65 13.53 -2.91 9.70
N LYS A 66 14.48 -3.21 10.58
CA LYS A 66 15.79 -3.70 10.16
C LYS A 66 15.73 -5.05 9.47
N GLU A 67 14.72 -5.85 9.79
CA GLU A 67 14.54 -7.15 9.16
C GLU A 67 13.82 -7.06 7.82
N GLY A 68 13.51 -5.87 7.35
CA GLY A 68 12.80 -5.69 6.10
C GLY A 68 11.31 -5.97 6.19
N GLU A 69 10.76 -5.89 7.39
CA GLU A 69 9.33 -6.11 7.61
C GLU A 69 8.59 -4.80 7.77
N VAL A 70 7.44 -4.71 7.10
CA VAL A 70 6.58 -3.55 7.17
C VAL A 70 5.71 -3.68 8.41
N TYR A 71 5.60 -2.63 9.18
CA TYR A 71 4.80 -2.62 10.39
C TYR A 71 4.01 -1.32 10.50
N ILE A 72 2.96 -1.36 11.31
CA ILE A 72 2.08 -0.21 11.49
C ILE A 72 2.69 0.73 12.54
N CYS A 73 2.61 2.04 12.27
CA CYS A 73 3.21 3.05 13.14
C CYS A 73 2.19 3.78 14.02
N LEU A 74 1.04 3.24 14.16
CA LEU A 74 -0.03 3.92 14.93
C LEU A 74 0.11 3.76 16.44
#